data_41fb5028122076eb29e09bf0dec8c731
#
_entry.id   41fb5028122076eb29e09bf0dec8c731
#
_cell.length_a   1.000
_cell.length_b   1.000
_cell.length_c   1.000
_cell.angle_alpha   90.00
_cell.angle_beta   90.00
_cell.angle_gamma   90.00
#
_symmetry.space_group_name_H-M   'P 1'
#
loop_
_entity.id
_entity.type
_entity.pdbx_description
1 polymer ?
#
loop_
_entity_poly.entity_id
_entity_poly.type
_entity_poly.pdbx_seq_one_letter_code
_entity_poly.pdbx_strand_id
1 'polypeptide(L)'
;MFSCFCFQLCVRQLQNKGLTTFVEDYLLWHHFGKKTKEENLDLVHAFKQSIHSALSPRNLALFINSYLHRSDLQMQRPDKTSAKKVPALKSAALLITGDNSPHQDDVVNTNSRLDPEISNYFKVSESGGMPLEEQPHKVATSLILFLQGLGYCKLLILCALYSESPIY
;
A
#
# COMPACT_ATOMS: atom_id res chain seq x y z
N MET A 1 -3.23 -13.86 -11.67
CA MET A 1 -3.84 -13.97 -13.04
C MET A 1 -5.23 -13.38 -13.12
N PHE A 2 -6.13 -13.56 -12.14
CA PHE A 2 -7.48 -12.96 -12.12
C PHE A 2 -7.49 -11.41 -12.07
N SER A 3 -6.56 -10.80 -11.35
CA SER A 3 -6.49 -9.34 -11.21
C SER A 3 -6.26 -8.61 -12.56
N CYS A 4 -5.42 -9.14 -13.43
CA CYS A 4 -5.13 -8.52 -14.74
C CYS A 4 -6.37 -8.47 -15.65
N PHE A 5 -7.17 -9.55 -15.67
CA PHE A 5 -8.40 -9.61 -16.48
C PHE A 5 -9.45 -8.60 -15.99
N CYS A 6 -9.65 -8.52 -14.68
CA CYS A 6 -10.59 -7.55 -14.10
C CYS A 6 -10.19 -6.09 -14.38
N PHE A 7 -8.90 -5.77 -14.30
CA PHE A 7 -8.43 -4.43 -14.66
C PHE A 7 -8.62 -4.11 -16.16
N GLN A 8 -8.37 -5.06 -17.05
CA GLN A 8 -8.65 -4.86 -18.49
C GLN A 8 -10.15 -4.61 -18.74
N LEU A 9 -11.01 -5.32 -18.03
CA LEU A 9 -12.45 -5.11 -18.10
C LEU A 9 -12.84 -3.73 -17.56
N CYS A 10 -12.24 -3.28 -16.44
CA CYS A 10 -12.43 -1.92 -15.90
C CYS A 10 -12.02 -0.85 -16.91
N VAL A 11 -10.86 -0.99 -17.56
CA VAL A 11 -10.40 -0.04 -18.59
C VAL A 11 -11.43 0.05 -19.73
N ARG A 12 -11.91 -1.10 -20.23
CA ARG A 12 -12.92 -1.13 -21.28
C ARG A 12 -14.25 -0.50 -20.86
N GLN A 13 -14.69 -0.73 -19.63
CA GLN A 13 -15.91 -0.11 -19.10
C GLN A 13 -15.74 1.40 -18.98
N LEU A 14 -14.65 1.87 -18.40
CA LEU A 14 -14.34 3.30 -18.24
C LEU A 14 -14.29 4.04 -19.58
N GLN A 15 -13.75 3.41 -20.63
CA GLN A 15 -13.66 4.01 -21.97
C GLN A 15 -15.02 4.11 -22.67
N ASN A 16 -15.89 3.11 -22.47
CA ASN A 16 -17.15 3.00 -23.23
C ASN A 16 -18.36 3.55 -22.47
N LYS A 17 -18.40 3.39 -21.15
CA LYS A 17 -19.58 3.68 -20.32
C LYS A 17 -19.29 4.65 -19.17
N GLY A 18 -18.02 5.01 -18.97
CA GLY A 18 -17.61 5.81 -17.82
C GLY A 18 -17.52 5.01 -16.51
N LEU A 19 -17.67 5.71 -15.41
CA LEU A 19 -17.59 5.13 -14.07
C LEU A 19 -18.90 4.36 -13.77
N THR A 20 -18.85 3.04 -13.93
CA THR A 20 -19.97 2.15 -13.64
C THR A 20 -19.85 1.57 -12.24
N THR A 21 -20.97 1.10 -11.66
CA THR A 21 -21.01 0.42 -10.34
C THR A 21 -20.02 -0.75 -10.27
N PHE A 22 -19.87 -1.50 -11.37
CA PHE A 22 -18.88 -2.58 -11.44
C PHE A 22 -17.44 -2.07 -11.24
N VAL A 23 -17.08 -0.97 -11.92
CA VAL A 23 -15.74 -0.39 -11.80
C VAL A 23 -15.51 0.14 -10.38
N GLU A 24 -16.49 0.84 -9.81
CA GLU A 24 -16.43 1.34 -8.44
C GLU A 24 -16.24 0.21 -7.44
N ASP A 25 -17.08 -0.81 -7.50
CA ASP A 25 -17.04 -1.95 -6.58
C ASP A 25 -15.72 -2.72 -6.67
N TYR A 26 -15.18 -2.86 -7.89
CA TYR A 26 -13.89 -3.49 -8.08
C TYR A 26 -12.75 -2.65 -7.51
N LEU A 27 -12.75 -1.33 -7.72
CA LEU A 27 -11.74 -0.42 -7.18
C LEU A 27 -11.78 -0.39 -5.65
N LEU A 28 -12.97 -0.32 -5.06
CA LEU A 28 -13.14 -0.37 -3.61
C LEU A 28 -12.63 -1.68 -3.02
N TRP A 29 -12.96 -2.82 -3.66
CA TRP A 29 -12.43 -4.11 -3.25
C TRP A 29 -10.91 -4.18 -3.37
N HIS A 30 -10.36 -3.66 -4.47
CA HIS A 30 -8.91 -3.64 -4.73
C HIS A 30 -8.16 -2.81 -3.68
N HIS A 31 -8.72 -1.69 -3.25
CA HIS A 31 -8.09 -0.82 -2.25
C HIS A 31 -8.29 -1.32 -0.81
N PHE A 32 -9.49 -1.70 -0.43
CA PHE A 32 -9.80 -2.01 0.96
C PHE A 32 -9.81 -3.50 1.29
N GLY A 33 -10.10 -4.36 0.30
CA GLY A 33 -10.40 -5.76 0.54
C GLY A 33 -11.86 -5.98 0.97
N LYS A 34 -12.21 -7.24 1.24
CA LYS A 34 -13.58 -7.62 1.57
C LYS A 34 -13.98 -7.16 2.97
N LYS A 35 -13.14 -7.42 3.96
CA LYS A 35 -13.47 -7.18 5.37
C LYS A 35 -13.70 -5.70 5.67
N THR A 36 -12.79 -4.82 5.28
CA THR A 36 -12.95 -3.37 5.47
C THR A 36 -14.17 -2.84 4.73
N LYS A 37 -14.44 -3.34 3.52
CA LYS A 37 -15.64 -2.97 2.74
C LYS A 37 -16.94 -3.31 3.46
N GLU A 38 -16.97 -4.34 4.29
CA GLU A 38 -18.15 -4.78 5.07
C GLU A 38 -18.24 -4.10 6.45
N GLU A 39 -17.11 -3.84 7.10
CA GLU A 39 -17.05 -3.36 8.48
C GLU A 39 -16.92 -1.83 8.62
N ASN A 40 -16.31 -1.13 7.64
CA ASN A 40 -16.06 0.31 7.69
C ASN A 40 -16.77 1.04 6.54
N LEU A 41 -18.10 1.10 6.61
CA LEU A 41 -18.95 1.66 5.57
C LEU A 41 -18.73 3.17 5.37
N ASP A 42 -18.44 3.91 6.44
CA ASP A 42 -18.23 5.36 6.37
C ASP A 42 -16.99 5.71 5.56
N LEU A 43 -15.87 5.01 5.82
CA LEU A 43 -14.63 5.17 5.07
C LEU A 43 -14.83 4.79 3.60
N VAL A 44 -15.47 3.66 3.33
CA VAL A 44 -15.76 3.19 1.97
C VAL A 44 -16.64 4.19 1.24
N HIS A 45 -17.66 4.75 1.89
CA HIS A 45 -18.55 5.74 1.31
C HIS A 45 -17.82 7.05 1.00
N ALA A 46 -16.99 7.56 1.92
CA ALA A 46 -16.18 8.75 1.70
C ALA A 46 -15.22 8.57 0.52
N PHE A 47 -14.58 7.40 0.41
CA PHE A 47 -13.69 7.09 -0.69
C PHE A 47 -14.43 6.98 -2.03
N LYS A 48 -15.63 6.39 -2.03
CA LYS A 48 -16.50 6.34 -3.22
C LYS A 48 -16.88 7.74 -3.69
N GLN A 49 -17.25 8.64 -2.80
CA GLN A 49 -17.53 10.04 -3.13
C GLN A 49 -16.29 10.72 -3.73
N SER A 50 -15.12 10.48 -3.16
CA SER A 50 -13.85 11.03 -3.67
C SER A 50 -13.55 10.53 -5.10
N ILE A 51 -13.78 9.26 -5.41
CA ILE A 51 -13.64 8.72 -6.76
C ILE A 51 -14.56 9.48 -7.74
N HIS A 52 -15.82 9.69 -7.37
CA HIS A 52 -16.79 10.37 -8.22
C HIS A 52 -16.47 11.86 -8.45
N SER A 53 -15.99 12.56 -7.42
CA SER A 53 -15.75 14.00 -7.49
C SER A 53 -14.40 14.37 -8.11
N ALA A 54 -13.37 13.55 -7.89
CA ALA A 54 -11.99 13.90 -8.23
C ALA A 54 -11.48 13.24 -9.52
N LEU A 55 -12.07 12.12 -9.96
CA LEU A 55 -11.51 11.32 -11.04
C LEU A 55 -12.32 11.41 -12.34
N SER A 56 -11.64 11.83 -13.41
CA SER A 56 -12.18 11.67 -14.77
C SER A 56 -12.08 10.20 -15.19
N PRO A 57 -13.17 9.56 -15.70
CA PRO A 57 -13.15 8.17 -16.17
C PRO A 57 -12.07 7.91 -17.22
N ARG A 58 -11.82 8.88 -18.10
CA ARG A 58 -10.76 8.80 -19.12
C ARG A 58 -9.37 8.73 -18.48
N ASN A 59 -9.08 9.61 -17.53
CA ASN A 59 -7.78 9.64 -16.86
C ASN A 59 -7.58 8.39 -16.01
N LEU A 60 -8.63 7.92 -15.35
CA LEU A 60 -8.59 6.67 -14.59
C LEU A 60 -8.31 5.46 -15.49
N ALA A 61 -8.94 5.39 -16.67
CA ALA A 61 -8.65 4.34 -17.65
C ALA A 61 -7.19 4.36 -18.12
N LEU A 62 -6.64 5.56 -18.40
CA LEU A 62 -5.23 5.72 -18.79
C LEU A 62 -4.29 5.30 -17.66
N PHE A 63 -4.59 5.67 -16.42
CA PHE A 63 -3.80 5.30 -15.25
C PHE A 63 -3.78 3.78 -15.03
N ILE A 64 -4.95 3.12 -15.06
CA ILE A 64 -5.06 1.66 -14.92
C ILE A 64 -4.32 0.97 -16.08
N ASN A 65 -4.47 1.47 -17.30
CA ASN A 65 -3.78 0.91 -18.46
C ASN A 65 -2.25 1.02 -18.32
N SER A 66 -1.74 2.16 -17.85
CA SER A 66 -0.32 2.34 -17.54
C SER A 66 0.16 1.37 -16.46
N TYR A 67 -0.65 1.15 -15.43
CA TYR A 67 -0.36 0.17 -14.37
C TYR A 67 -0.22 -1.25 -14.93
N LEU A 68 -1.12 -1.66 -15.83
CA LEU A 68 -1.10 -2.99 -16.45
C LEU A 68 0.12 -3.25 -17.34
N HIS A 69 0.68 -2.18 -17.95
CA HIS A 69 1.82 -2.28 -18.87
C HIS A 69 3.18 -1.99 -18.21
N ARG A 70 3.24 -1.94 -16.87
CA ARG A 70 4.50 -1.75 -16.15
C ARG A 70 5.43 -2.93 -16.37
N SER A 71 6.69 -2.65 -16.60
CA SER A 71 7.74 -3.65 -16.64
C SER A 71 8.06 -4.14 -15.23
N ASP A 72 8.33 -5.44 -15.08
CA ASP A 72 8.90 -5.97 -13.85
C ASP A 72 10.32 -5.43 -13.67
N LEU A 73 10.62 -4.93 -12.48
CA LEU A 73 11.95 -4.45 -12.10
C LEU A 73 12.97 -5.59 -11.98
N GLN A 74 12.53 -6.86 -11.96
CA GLN A 74 13.35 -8.05 -11.82
C GLN A 74 14.31 -7.98 -10.62
N MET A 75 13.89 -7.26 -9.57
CA MET A 75 14.68 -7.15 -8.34
C MET A 75 14.90 -8.53 -7.72
N GLN A 76 16.12 -8.77 -7.28
CA GLN A 76 16.50 -9.99 -6.60
C GLN A 76 17.26 -9.64 -5.33
N ARG A 77 17.11 -10.49 -4.33
CA ARG A 77 17.86 -10.37 -3.08
C ARG A 77 19.36 -10.49 -3.41
N PRO A 78 20.19 -9.55 -2.95
CA PRO A 78 21.61 -9.62 -3.17
C PRO A 78 22.19 -10.83 -2.45
N ASP A 79 22.91 -11.65 -3.19
CA ASP A 79 23.69 -12.76 -2.61
C ASP A 79 25.13 -12.29 -2.41
N LYS A 80 25.55 -12.19 -1.13
CA LYS A 80 26.89 -11.73 -0.75
C LYS A 80 28.00 -12.69 -1.20
N THR A 81 27.63 -13.94 -1.55
CA THR A 81 28.58 -14.98 -1.98
C THR A 81 28.72 -15.05 -3.49
N SER A 82 27.78 -14.50 -4.23
CA SER A 82 27.75 -14.54 -5.70
C SER A 82 28.46 -13.34 -6.32
N ALA A 83 29.37 -13.60 -7.23
CA ALA A 83 29.99 -12.54 -8.06
C ALA A 83 29.03 -11.91 -9.07
N LYS A 84 27.82 -12.45 -9.22
CA LYS A 84 26.80 -11.95 -10.16
C LYS A 84 26.09 -10.74 -9.60
N LYS A 85 26.25 -9.58 -10.26
CA LYS A 85 25.58 -8.35 -9.93
C LYS A 85 24.11 -8.43 -10.37
N VAL A 86 23.19 -8.50 -9.42
CA VAL A 86 21.74 -8.49 -9.67
C VAL A 86 21.14 -7.11 -9.41
N PRO A 87 20.01 -6.74 -10.07
CA PRO A 87 19.27 -5.54 -9.71
C PRO A 87 18.75 -5.65 -8.27
N ALA A 88 19.24 -4.80 -7.38
CA ALA A 88 18.84 -4.79 -5.98
C ALA A 88 18.56 -3.35 -5.51
N LEU A 89 17.61 -3.21 -4.59
CA LEU A 89 17.35 -1.94 -3.91
C LEU A 89 18.54 -1.63 -3.00
N LYS A 90 19.02 -0.39 -3.06
CA LYS A 90 20.15 0.09 -2.22
C LYS A 90 19.69 0.98 -1.09
N SER A 91 18.51 1.55 -1.19
CA SER A 91 17.93 2.43 -0.17
C SER A 91 17.24 1.60 0.92
N ALA A 92 17.28 2.09 2.13
CA ALA A 92 16.45 1.53 3.20
C ALA A 92 14.97 1.59 2.81
N ALA A 93 14.23 0.52 3.10
CA ALA A 93 12.83 0.39 2.73
C ALA A 93 11.98 -0.11 3.90
N LEU A 94 10.82 0.50 4.08
CA LEU A 94 9.76 0.02 4.97
C LEU A 94 8.56 -0.38 4.12
N LEU A 95 8.20 -1.67 4.18
CA LEU A 95 6.98 -2.18 3.54
C LEU A 95 5.88 -2.29 4.59
N ILE A 96 4.74 -1.69 4.32
CA ILE A 96 3.58 -1.71 5.21
C ILE A 96 2.40 -2.32 4.47
N THR A 97 1.69 -3.25 5.11
CA THR A 97 0.46 -3.84 4.58
C THR A 97 -0.51 -4.14 5.72
N GLY A 98 -1.81 -4.12 5.42
CA GLY A 98 -2.82 -4.61 6.35
C GLY A 98 -2.90 -6.13 6.38
N ASP A 99 -3.33 -6.70 7.49
CA ASP A 99 -3.51 -8.15 7.67
C ASP A 99 -4.70 -8.73 6.86
N ASN A 100 -5.64 -7.87 6.48
CA ASN A 100 -6.78 -8.20 5.62
C ASN A 100 -6.65 -7.62 4.20
N SER A 101 -5.44 -7.17 3.83
CA SER A 101 -5.18 -6.61 2.50
C SER A 101 -5.30 -7.67 1.40
N PRO A 102 -5.99 -7.39 0.29
CA PRO A 102 -6.01 -8.29 -0.87
C PRO A 102 -4.65 -8.45 -1.55
N HIS A 103 -3.66 -7.62 -1.18
CA HIS A 103 -2.30 -7.61 -1.74
C HIS A 103 -1.23 -8.06 -0.74
N GLN A 104 -1.62 -8.65 0.38
CA GLN A 104 -0.66 -9.08 1.42
C GLN A 104 0.42 -10.01 0.85
N ASP A 105 0.03 -11.01 0.05
CA ASP A 105 0.97 -11.98 -0.54
C ASP A 105 1.95 -11.31 -1.51
N ASP A 106 1.51 -10.29 -2.26
CA ASP A 106 2.36 -9.53 -3.18
C ASP A 106 3.42 -8.73 -2.40
N VAL A 107 3.04 -8.15 -1.25
CA VAL A 107 3.98 -7.42 -0.38
C VAL A 107 4.98 -8.38 0.27
N VAL A 108 4.53 -9.54 0.74
CA VAL A 108 5.42 -10.58 1.29
C VAL A 108 6.40 -11.07 0.22
N ASN A 109 5.93 -11.34 -1.00
CA ASN A 109 6.78 -11.73 -2.12
C ASN A 109 7.79 -10.62 -2.47
N THR A 110 7.36 -9.35 -2.44
CA THR A 110 8.27 -8.21 -2.65
C THR A 110 9.33 -8.15 -1.56
N ASN A 111 8.95 -8.29 -0.29
CA ASN A 111 9.88 -8.31 0.84
C ASN A 111 10.92 -9.44 0.73
N SER A 112 10.53 -10.60 0.23
CA SER A 112 11.44 -11.75 0.04
C SER A 112 12.57 -11.47 -0.97
N ARG A 113 12.35 -10.51 -1.88
CA ARG A 113 13.32 -10.10 -2.91
C ARG A 113 14.23 -8.96 -2.46
N LEU A 114 13.96 -8.35 -1.31
CA LEU A 114 14.77 -7.26 -0.76
C LEU A 114 15.86 -7.79 0.17
N ASP A 115 16.87 -6.94 0.38
CA ASP A 115 17.91 -7.20 1.37
C ASP A 115 17.34 -6.99 2.79
N PRO A 116 17.33 -8.01 3.66
CA PRO A 116 16.80 -7.90 5.02
C PRO A 116 17.62 -6.99 5.92
N GLU A 117 18.85 -6.62 5.55
CA GLU A 117 19.67 -5.67 6.33
C GLU A 117 19.18 -4.23 6.19
N ILE A 118 18.51 -3.90 5.07
CA ILE A 118 18.03 -2.54 4.77
C ILE A 118 16.51 -2.48 4.59
N SER A 119 15.79 -3.61 4.65
CA SER A 119 14.35 -3.66 4.51
C SER A 119 13.66 -4.11 5.78
N ASN A 120 12.58 -3.42 6.13
CA ASN A 120 11.70 -3.77 7.23
C ASN A 120 10.30 -4.04 6.67
N TYR A 121 9.62 -5.04 7.25
CA TYR A 121 8.24 -5.39 6.91
C TYR A 121 7.36 -5.22 8.14
N PHE A 122 6.27 -4.48 7.98
CA PHE A 122 5.30 -4.26 9.05
C PHE A 122 3.90 -4.62 8.57
N LYS A 123 3.26 -5.54 9.28
CA LYS A 123 1.88 -5.95 9.04
C LYS A 123 0.97 -5.28 10.07
N VAL A 124 0.07 -4.43 9.60
CA VAL A 124 -0.89 -3.69 10.42
C VAL A 124 -2.10 -4.57 10.70
N SER A 125 -2.35 -4.86 11.97
CA SER A 125 -3.54 -5.62 12.39
C SER A 125 -4.81 -4.80 12.21
N GLU A 126 -5.91 -5.48 11.90
CA GLU A 126 -7.25 -4.90 11.73
C GLU A 126 -7.30 -3.84 10.62
N SER A 127 -6.55 -4.06 9.55
CA SER A 127 -6.50 -3.16 8.40
C SER A 127 -6.55 -3.93 7.09
N GLY A 128 -7.20 -3.34 6.10
CA GLY A 128 -7.24 -3.84 4.73
C GLY A 128 -6.09 -3.31 3.87
N GLY A 129 -6.40 -2.91 2.66
CA GLY A 129 -5.41 -2.43 1.69
C GLY A 129 -4.96 -0.99 1.86
N MET A 130 -5.64 -0.20 2.72
CA MET A 130 -5.37 1.22 2.96
C MET A 130 -5.00 1.47 4.44
N PRO A 131 -3.88 0.91 4.95
CA PRO A 131 -3.54 0.98 6.36
C PRO A 131 -3.35 2.41 6.89
N LEU A 132 -2.96 3.36 6.05
CA LEU A 132 -2.87 4.78 6.43
C LEU A 132 -4.22 5.38 6.80
N GLU A 133 -5.27 5.01 6.10
CA GLU A 133 -6.63 5.50 6.33
C GLU A 133 -7.33 4.74 7.46
N GLU A 134 -7.06 3.43 7.56
CA GLU A 134 -7.73 2.55 8.50
C GLU A 134 -7.08 2.57 9.90
N GLN A 135 -5.75 2.62 9.96
CA GLN A 135 -4.96 2.52 11.20
C GLN A 135 -3.80 3.53 11.23
N PRO A 136 -4.05 4.85 11.12
CA PRO A 136 -3.01 5.87 10.98
C PRO A 136 -2.00 5.87 12.14
N HIS A 137 -2.45 5.61 13.37
CA HIS A 137 -1.56 5.58 14.53
C HIS A 137 -0.55 4.44 14.47
N LYS A 138 -0.96 3.24 14.06
CA LYS A 138 -0.07 2.09 13.93
C LYS A 138 0.97 2.33 12.83
N VAL A 139 0.54 2.93 11.71
CA VAL A 139 1.43 3.30 10.60
C VAL A 139 2.41 4.40 11.03
N ALA A 140 1.95 5.45 11.70
CA ALA A 140 2.81 6.52 12.21
C ALA A 140 3.87 5.97 13.18
N THR A 141 3.48 5.10 14.10
CA THR A 141 4.42 4.45 15.04
C THR A 141 5.47 3.63 14.27
N SER A 142 5.07 2.83 13.29
CA SER A 142 6.03 2.01 12.53
C SER A 142 6.98 2.87 11.71
N LEU A 143 6.52 4.00 11.16
CA LEU A 143 7.35 4.95 10.42
C LEU A 143 8.35 5.64 11.34
N ILE A 144 7.93 6.07 12.53
CA ILE A 144 8.82 6.68 13.53
C ILE A 144 9.92 5.70 13.93
N LEU A 145 9.56 4.46 14.26
CA LEU A 145 10.54 3.43 14.63
C LEU A 145 11.52 3.13 13.49
N PHE A 146 11.05 3.08 12.26
CA PHE A 146 11.90 2.90 11.09
C PHE A 146 12.90 4.05 10.93
N LEU A 147 12.43 5.30 11.02
CA LEU A 147 13.30 6.48 10.92
C LEU A 147 14.33 6.54 12.05
N GLN A 148 13.94 6.15 13.27
CA GLN A 148 14.84 6.04 14.42
C GLN A 148 15.89 4.95 14.20
N GLY A 149 15.50 3.80 13.64
CA GLY A 149 16.42 2.72 13.27
C GLY A 149 17.48 3.15 12.26
N LEU A 150 17.15 4.09 11.38
CA LEU A 150 18.05 4.71 10.42
C LEU A 150 18.92 5.84 11.02
N GLY A 151 18.75 6.15 12.31
CA GLY A 151 19.49 7.21 12.98
C GLY A 151 18.87 8.61 12.87
N TYR A 152 17.71 8.72 12.19
CA TYR A 152 16.97 9.98 12.15
C TYR A 152 16.14 10.16 13.44
N CYS A 153 15.89 11.40 13.82
CA CYS A 153 14.96 11.75 14.91
C CYS A 153 15.27 11.13 16.29
N LYS A 154 16.50 11.12 16.73
CA LYS A 154 16.86 10.70 18.09
C LYS A 154 16.13 11.46 19.21
N LEU A 155 15.59 12.65 18.90
CA LEU A 155 14.90 13.54 19.85
C LEU A 155 13.41 13.24 19.99
N LEU A 156 12.77 12.54 19.06
CA LEU A 156 11.31 12.31 19.09
C LEU A 156 10.85 11.39 20.23
N ILE A 157 11.73 10.51 20.73
CA ILE A 157 11.42 9.68 21.91
C ILE A 157 11.20 10.56 23.14
N LEU A 158 12.04 11.59 23.33
CA LEU A 158 11.91 12.54 24.44
C LEU A 158 10.60 13.34 24.36
N CYS A 159 10.19 13.80 23.19
CA CYS A 159 8.93 14.52 23.02
C CYS A 159 7.70 13.64 23.24
N ALA A 160 7.68 12.37 22.78
CA ALA A 160 6.58 11.45 23.02
C ALA A 160 6.46 11.05 24.49
N LEU A 161 7.56 10.86 25.19
CA LEU A 161 7.56 10.57 26.63
C LEU A 161 7.17 11.80 27.49
N TYR A 162 7.43 13.01 27.01
CA TYR A 162 7.04 14.24 27.72
C TYR A 162 5.57 14.62 27.49
N SER A 163 4.93 14.15 26.41
CA SER A 163 3.51 14.43 26.14
C SER A 163 2.55 13.53 26.94
N GLU A 164 3.04 12.46 27.55
CA GLU A 164 2.24 11.55 28.39
C GLU A 164 2.35 11.87 29.90
N SER A 165 3.11 12.90 30.30
CA SER A 165 3.08 13.34 31.69
C SER A 165 1.81 14.13 31.96
N PRO A 166 0.91 13.66 32.85
CA PRO A 166 -0.28 14.42 33.22
C PRO A 166 0.18 15.73 33.91
N ILE A 167 -0.27 16.85 33.37
CA ILE A 167 -0.16 18.14 34.07
C ILE A 167 -1.12 18.06 35.25
N TYR A 168 -0.55 17.94 36.45
CA TYR A 168 -1.27 18.07 37.70
C TYR A 168 -1.70 19.54 37.89
#